data_7b256b17b6d721618c4b68d7b426cf05
#
_entry.id   7b256b17b6d721618c4b68d7b426cf05
#
_cell.length_a   1.000
_cell.length_b   1.000
_cell.length_c   1.000
_cell.angle_alpha   90.00
_cell.angle_beta   90.00
_cell.angle_gamma   90.00
#
_symmetry.space_group_name_H-M   'P 1'
#
loop_
_entity.id
_entity.type
_entity.pdbx_description
1 polymer ?
#
loop_
_entity_poly.entity_id
_entity_poly.type
_entity_poly.pdbx_seq_one_letter_code
_entity_poly.pdbx_strand_id
1 'polypeptide(L)'
;LANAAQVRLKVEGLSGSLEQNVRASLSTIESDEVSNDGRFRARVDESIRRGLKALGYYQPTIEFDFQDRKPPERPLLIAKVKAGEPVLIAGVDVKIQGQAKDDEAYKELLKTGEPKIGTVLNHGTYDSFKNSLTSIALRRGYFDATMPVHQLGVIEDERKAFWDIDFDSGKRYRFGDVTFEGSQIREEYLRNLVPFKQGEYYTSEELAEFSRRLSATNWFNSVVVSPDFKQVTPEKELPLDAVLSPKVRNTVELGGGYATDVGPRVQATWKRPWVNSYGHSFETSLNLSAPEQTADFSYKIPLLKNPIEQYYLLQGGFKRTDLNDTEEDTTTLNVARYWDLSSGWQRSVNLRWSLNHFTQGEVTNNTMLLYPGIMLNRTRSRGGLMPVWGDSQRYSFDVSDTTWGSDVDFAVVQAQQVWIRTLAEKHRFVVRGNVGWIETNDFEKVPPNLRFFAGGDRSIRGYKYKSISPEDSSGKLTGASKLATGSLEYQYNVTGKWWGATFVDSGEAVNDIKRSNFYTGAGVGVRWESPVGPIKLDFAVPVGDKDNHDLQFYIGLGPEL
;
A
#
# COMPACT_ATOMS: atom_id res chain seq x y z
N LEU A 1 53.50 13.51 23.76
CA LEU A 1 53.30 13.22 22.33
C LEU A 1 52.16 14.10 21.84
N ALA A 2 52.51 15.26 21.24
CA ALA A 2 51.54 16.15 20.64
C ALA A 2 50.82 15.39 19.51
N ASN A 3 49.52 15.21 19.60
CA ASN A 3 48.71 14.74 18.49
C ASN A 3 48.91 15.69 17.32
N ALA A 4 49.54 15.20 16.23
CA ALA A 4 49.65 15.95 15.01
C ALA A 4 48.25 16.39 14.59
N ALA A 5 48.04 17.70 14.39
CA ALA A 5 46.75 18.21 13.94
C ALA A 5 46.36 17.58 12.61
N GLN A 6 45.17 17.03 12.55
CA GLN A 6 44.65 16.35 11.36
C GLN A 6 44.47 17.36 10.21
N VAL A 7 45.08 17.07 9.06
CA VAL A 7 44.98 17.93 7.88
C VAL A 7 43.57 17.79 7.27
N ARG A 8 42.96 18.92 6.90
CA ARG A 8 41.70 18.93 6.14
C ARG A 8 41.98 19.06 4.64
N LEU A 9 41.19 18.34 3.86
CA LEU A 9 41.21 18.47 2.41
C LEU A 9 40.03 19.35 1.96
N LYS A 10 40.34 20.35 1.11
CA LYS A 10 39.32 21.19 0.47
C LYS A 10 39.56 21.19 -1.04
N VAL A 11 38.49 21.05 -1.80
CA VAL A 11 38.48 21.15 -3.26
C VAL A 11 37.83 22.46 -3.67
N GLU A 12 38.57 23.26 -4.46
CA GLU A 12 38.09 24.54 -4.97
C GLU A 12 38.03 24.55 -6.50
N GLY A 13 37.17 25.38 -7.06
CA GLY A 13 37.05 25.61 -8.50
C GLY A 13 36.01 24.81 -9.21
N LEU A 14 35.22 24.00 -8.47
CA LEU A 14 34.15 23.17 -9.01
C LEU A 14 32.79 23.59 -8.42
N SER A 15 31.74 23.40 -9.18
CA SER A 15 30.36 23.67 -8.77
C SER A 15 29.40 22.64 -9.40
N GLY A 16 28.19 22.54 -8.85
CA GLY A 16 27.13 21.70 -9.37
C GLY A 16 27.48 20.22 -9.39
N SER A 17 27.13 19.53 -10.48
CA SER A 17 27.32 18.09 -10.64
C SER A 17 28.80 17.68 -10.65
N LEU A 18 29.69 18.53 -11.14
CA LEU A 18 31.13 18.26 -11.12
C LEU A 18 31.65 18.18 -9.69
N GLU A 19 31.26 19.14 -8.86
CA GLU A 19 31.63 19.14 -7.43
C GLU A 19 31.09 17.92 -6.71
N GLN A 20 29.83 17.58 -6.95
CA GLN A 20 29.18 16.42 -6.32
C GLN A 20 29.87 15.11 -6.71
N ASN A 21 30.20 14.95 -7.99
CA ASN A 21 30.85 13.74 -8.47
C ASN A 21 32.27 13.59 -7.96
N VAL A 22 33.01 14.69 -7.86
CA VAL A 22 34.35 14.70 -7.29
C VAL A 22 34.31 14.36 -5.78
N ARG A 23 33.33 14.91 -5.06
CA ARG A 23 33.12 14.54 -3.65
C ARG A 23 32.84 13.06 -3.48
N ALA A 24 32.00 12.49 -4.35
CA ALA A 24 31.71 11.06 -4.34
C ALA A 24 32.98 10.22 -4.58
N SER A 25 33.82 10.61 -5.53
CA SER A 25 35.10 9.96 -5.80
C SER A 25 36.07 10.03 -4.63
N LEU A 26 36.03 11.12 -3.87
CA LEU A 26 36.88 11.33 -2.71
C LEU A 26 36.33 10.71 -1.42
N SER A 27 35.10 10.23 -1.42
CA SER A 27 34.39 9.71 -0.23
C SER A 27 35.05 8.46 0.37
N THR A 28 35.83 7.72 -0.41
CA THR A 28 36.59 6.54 0.05
C THR A 28 37.85 6.89 0.82
N ILE A 29 38.27 8.15 0.81
CA ILE A 29 39.44 8.64 1.56
C ILE A 29 38.97 9.02 2.96
N GLU A 30 39.50 8.31 3.97
CA GLU A 30 39.18 8.59 5.37
C GLU A 30 39.88 9.88 5.84
N SER A 31 39.23 10.59 6.75
CA SER A 31 39.73 11.87 7.25
C SER A 31 41.08 11.78 7.98
N ASP A 32 41.44 10.63 8.53
CA ASP A 32 42.71 10.36 9.20
C ASP A 32 43.84 10.06 8.21
N GLU A 33 43.55 9.75 6.97
CA GLU A 33 44.52 9.52 5.91
C GLU A 33 45.02 10.82 5.27
N VAL A 34 44.36 11.95 5.51
CA VAL A 34 44.67 13.23 4.87
C VAL A 34 46.03 13.76 5.37
N SER A 35 46.97 13.98 4.45
CA SER A 35 48.28 14.51 4.73
C SER A 35 48.78 15.39 3.56
N ASN A 36 49.89 16.09 3.76
CA ASN A 36 50.55 16.84 2.68
C ASN A 36 51.61 16.02 1.96
N ASP A 37 51.56 14.70 2.07
CA ASP A 37 52.50 13.77 1.43
C ASP A 37 52.26 13.72 -0.09
N GLY A 38 53.30 13.52 -0.87
CA GLY A 38 53.22 13.39 -2.32
C GLY A 38 52.36 12.21 -2.78
N ARG A 39 52.36 11.10 -2.03
CA ARG A 39 51.50 9.95 -2.31
C ARG A 39 50.03 10.27 -2.11
N PHE A 40 49.71 11.01 -1.06
CA PHE A 40 48.35 11.44 -0.79
C PHE A 40 47.85 12.42 -1.85
N ARG A 41 48.68 13.40 -2.24
CA ARG A 41 48.38 14.32 -3.33
C ARG A 41 48.09 13.58 -4.64
N ALA A 42 48.89 12.55 -4.95
CA ALA A 42 48.66 11.72 -6.14
C ALA A 42 47.35 10.95 -6.08
N ARG A 43 46.94 10.42 -4.93
CA ARG A 43 45.63 9.76 -4.73
C ARG A 43 44.49 10.73 -4.92
N VAL A 44 44.57 11.92 -4.38
CA VAL A 44 43.55 12.96 -4.53
C VAL A 44 43.44 13.39 -5.98
N ASP A 45 44.59 13.63 -6.65
CA ASP A 45 44.65 13.99 -8.07
C ASP A 45 43.94 12.93 -8.92
N GLU A 46 44.28 11.66 -8.74
CA GLU A 46 43.65 10.55 -9.46
C GLU A 46 42.15 10.47 -9.20
N SER A 47 41.69 10.63 -7.96
CA SER A 47 40.30 10.58 -7.59
C SER A 47 39.49 11.74 -8.19
N ILE A 48 40.08 12.95 -8.20
CA ILE A 48 39.45 14.13 -8.82
C ILE A 48 39.35 13.93 -10.33
N ARG A 49 40.40 13.46 -10.98
CA ARG A 49 40.39 13.18 -12.42
C ARG A 49 39.34 12.13 -12.79
N ARG A 50 39.23 11.09 -11.98
CA ARG A 50 38.19 10.03 -12.18
C ARG A 50 36.78 10.61 -12.10
N GLY A 51 36.49 11.43 -11.10
CA GLY A 51 35.20 12.07 -10.93
C GLY A 51 34.86 13.01 -12.07
N LEU A 52 35.84 13.78 -12.58
CA LEU A 52 35.63 14.67 -13.70
C LEU A 52 35.52 13.94 -15.04
N LYS A 53 36.33 12.90 -15.23
CA LYS A 53 36.32 12.06 -16.43
C LYS A 53 34.96 11.44 -16.69
N ALA A 54 34.31 10.96 -15.62
CA ALA A 54 32.97 10.38 -15.72
C ALA A 54 31.91 11.35 -16.27
N LEU A 55 32.12 12.65 -16.11
CA LEU A 55 31.24 13.71 -16.62
C LEU A 55 31.79 14.40 -17.90
N GLY A 56 32.81 13.79 -18.53
CA GLY A 56 33.33 14.24 -19.83
C GLY A 56 34.51 15.20 -19.75
N TYR A 57 35.05 15.49 -18.60
CA TYR A 57 36.18 16.40 -18.44
C TYR A 57 37.46 15.60 -18.25
N TYR A 58 38.21 15.43 -19.35
CA TYR A 58 39.39 14.54 -19.42
C TYR A 58 40.72 15.24 -19.22
N GLN A 59 40.74 16.58 -19.31
CA GLN A 59 41.96 17.38 -19.26
C GLN A 59 41.87 18.48 -18.21
N PRO A 60 41.55 18.15 -16.94
CA PRO A 60 41.56 19.15 -15.88
C PRO A 60 42.98 19.53 -15.47
N THR A 61 43.12 20.71 -14.89
CA THR A 61 44.33 21.17 -14.24
C THR A 61 44.10 21.15 -12.73
N ILE A 62 44.98 20.48 -11.99
CA ILE A 62 44.87 20.34 -10.54
C ILE A 62 46.19 20.86 -9.92
N GLU A 63 46.07 21.86 -9.08
CA GLU A 63 47.18 22.43 -8.31
C GLU A 63 46.87 22.30 -6.82
N PHE A 64 47.88 21.93 -6.05
CA PHE A 64 47.77 21.80 -4.61
C PHE A 64 48.40 22.99 -3.92
N ASP A 65 47.73 23.52 -2.90
CA ASP A 65 48.21 24.55 -2.01
C ASP A 65 48.04 24.06 -0.57
N PHE A 66 49.14 24.06 0.19
CA PHE A 66 49.12 23.65 1.59
C PHE A 66 49.21 24.88 2.48
N GLN A 67 48.21 25.07 3.33
CA GLN A 67 48.19 26.12 4.33
C GLN A 67 48.48 25.53 5.70
N ASP A 68 49.64 25.83 6.22
CA ASP A 68 50.05 25.41 7.57
C ASP A 68 49.43 26.38 8.58
N ARG A 69 48.48 25.88 9.37
CA ARG A 69 47.75 26.65 10.38
C ARG A 69 48.09 26.15 11.77
N LYS A 70 48.15 27.09 12.73
CA LYS A 70 48.38 26.75 14.14
C LYS A 70 47.08 26.38 14.86
N PRO A 71 47.15 25.46 15.86
CA PRO A 71 45.96 25.14 16.66
C PRO A 71 45.29 26.42 17.23
N PRO A 72 43.93 26.47 17.34
CA PRO A 72 42.98 25.39 17.13
C PRO A 72 42.60 25.11 15.66
N GLU A 73 43.12 25.87 14.71
CA GLU A 73 42.84 25.63 13.29
C GLU A 73 43.65 24.45 12.75
N ARG A 74 43.01 23.63 11.90
CA ARG A 74 43.68 22.50 11.26
C ARG A 74 44.42 22.95 10.02
N PRO A 75 45.62 22.39 9.73
CA PRO A 75 46.26 22.57 8.45
C PRO A 75 45.33 22.20 7.31
N LEU A 76 45.39 22.93 6.23
CA LEU A 76 44.48 22.81 5.10
C LEU A 76 45.24 22.50 3.82
N LEU A 77 44.95 21.37 3.19
CA LEU A 77 45.38 21.06 1.84
C LEU A 77 44.27 21.43 0.87
N ILE A 78 44.56 22.36 -0.02
CA ILE A 78 43.61 22.84 -1.01
C ILE A 78 43.96 22.27 -2.38
N ALA A 79 43.06 21.56 -3.00
CA ALA A 79 43.15 21.17 -4.39
C ALA A 79 42.40 22.19 -5.23
N LYS A 80 43.13 23.00 -6.00
CA LYS A 80 42.56 23.99 -6.92
C LYS A 80 42.38 23.33 -8.27
N VAL A 81 41.14 23.20 -8.70
CA VAL A 81 40.77 22.45 -9.91
C VAL A 81 40.17 23.37 -10.95
N LYS A 82 40.72 23.27 -12.16
CA LYS A 82 40.08 23.82 -13.36
C LYS A 82 39.67 22.65 -14.22
N ALA A 83 38.36 22.52 -14.46
CA ALA A 83 37.82 21.37 -15.19
C ALA A 83 38.30 21.30 -16.64
N GLY A 84 38.56 22.43 -17.28
CA GLY A 84 38.97 22.50 -18.69
C GLY A 84 37.78 22.34 -19.62
N GLU A 85 38.08 22.13 -20.89
CA GLU A 85 37.04 21.95 -21.92
C GLU A 85 36.53 20.51 -21.91
N PRO A 86 35.23 20.29 -22.00
CA PRO A 86 34.65 18.94 -22.00
C PRO A 86 34.83 18.23 -23.34
N VAL A 87 34.82 16.91 -23.28
CA VAL A 87 34.66 16.04 -24.45
C VAL A 87 33.20 16.07 -24.88
N LEU A 88 32.96 16.24 -26.18
CA LEU A 88 31.62 16.28 -26.76
C LEU A 88 31.33 15.02 -27.54
N ILE A 89 30.06 14.62 -27.56
CA ILE A 89 29.59 13.51 -28.39
C ILE A 89 29.69 13.91 -29.85
N ALA A 90 30.48 13.16 -30.61
CA ALA A 90 30.67 13.38 -32.05
C ALA A 90 29.94 12.35 -32.92
N GLY A 91 29.63 11.18 -32.39
CA GLY A 91 28.90 10.14 -33.10
C GLY A 91 28.24 9.16 -32.15
N VAL A 92 27.06 8.67 -32.57
CA VAL A 92 26.32 7.63 -31.85
C VAL A 92 25.89 6.59 -32.88
N ASP A 93 26.43 5.39 -32.75
CA ASP A 93 26.09 4.26 -33.60
C ASP A 93 25.57 3.11 -32.73
N VAL A 94 24.25 2.96 -32.71
CA VAL A 94 23.57 1.89 -31.97
C VAL A 94 22.79 1.07 -32.97
N LYS A 95 23.16 -0.22 -33.09
CA LYS A 95 22.49 -1.16 -33.95
C LYS A 95 21.74 -2.18 -33.11
N ILE A 96 20.46 -2.36 -33.38
CA ILE A 96 19.63 -3.39 -32.77
C ILE A 96 19.28 -4.41 -33.83
N GLN A 97 19.72 -5.65 -33.61
CA GLN A 97 19.46 -6.79 -34.48
C GLN A 97 18.57 -7.80 -33.78
N GLY A 98 18.04 -8.73 -34.55
CA GLY A 98 17.13 -9.74 -34.06
C GLY A 98 15.68 -9.23 -33.99
N GLN A 99 14.85 -9.96 -33.29
CA GLN A 99 13.41 -9.66 -33.23
C GLN A 99 13.12 -8.32 -32.53
N ALA A 100 14.01 -7.86 -31.67
CA ALA A 100 13.86 -6.57 -30.95
C ALA A 100 13.93 -5.35 -31.88
N LYS A 101 14.42 -5.52 -33.12
CA LYS A 101 14.50 -4.41 -34.06
C LYS A 101 13.15 -3.73 -34.29
N ASP A 102 12.06 -4.49 -34.28
CA ASP A 102 10.70 -4.00 -34.49
C ASP A 102 9.92 -3.82 -33.18
N ASP A 103 10.55 -4.02 -32.02
CA ASP A 103 9.91 -3.88 -30.72
C ASP A 103 9.86 -2.41 -30.30
N GLU A 104 8.66 -1.93 -29.97
CA GLU A 104 8.43 -0.54 -29.57
C GLU A 104 9.22 -0.14 -28.31
N ALA A 105 9.48 -1.08 -27.39
CA ALA A 105 10.26 -0.79 -26.20
C ALA A 105 11.69 -0.37 -26.54
N TYR A 106 12.30 -1.00 -27.54
CA TYR A 106 13.65 -0.65 -28.01
C TYR A 106 13.64 0.61 -28.88
N LYS A 107 12.61 0.81 -29.68
CA LYS A 107 12.45 2.07 -30.43
C LYS A 107 12.34 3.26 -29.51
N GLU A 108 11.59 3.13 -28.42
CA GLU A 108 11.47 4.18 -27.40
C GLU A 108 12.80 4.43 -26.68
N LEU A 109 13.54 3.36 -26.37
CA LEU A 109 14.86 3.50 -25.74
C LEU A 109 15.85 4.25 -26.65
N LEU A 110 15.86 3.94 -27.95
CA LEU A 110 16.71 4.67 -28.91
C LEU A 110 16.34 6.14 -28.96
N LYS A 111 15.06 6.45 -28.94
CA LYS A 111 14.56 7.81 -29.04
C LYS A 111 14.91 8.65 -27.81
N THR A 112 14.82 8.06 -26.61
CA THR A 112 14.95 8.79 -25.35
C THR A 112 16.32 8.64 -24.70
N GLY A 113 17.03 7.55 -24.97
CA GLY A 113 18.27 7.17 -24.29
C GLY A 113 19.56 7.56 -25.00
N GLU A 114 19.52 7.80 -26.33
CA GLU A 114 20.69 8.22 -27.06
C GLU A 114 21.01 9.71 -26.78
N PRO A 115 22.30 10.04 -26.56
CA PRO A 115 22.66 11.43 -26.41
C PRO A 115 22.63 12.16 -27.74
N LYS A 116 22.37 13.45 -27.71
CA LYS A 116 22.44 14.30 -28.91
C LYS A 116 23.89 14.62 -29.24
N ILE A 117 24.21 14.61 -30.53
CA ILE A 117 25.53 15.04 -31.02
C ILE A 117 25.80 16.48 -30.60
N GLY A 118 27.01 16.74 -30.11
CA GLY A 118 27.41 18.04 -29.63
C GLY A 118 27.17 18.27 -28.13
N THR A 119 26.54 17.31 -27.44
CA THR A 119 26.39 17.39 -25.98
C THR A 119 27.62 16.84 -25.28
N VAL A 120 27.79 17.22 -24.00
CA VAL A 120 28.93 16.79 -23.18
C VAL A 120 28.83 15.28 -22.92
N LEU A 121 29.96 14.58 -23.07
CA LEU A 121 30.05 13.17 -22.75
C LEU A 121 29.74 12.91 -21.27
N ASN A 122 28.85 11.96 -21.00
CA ASN A 122 28.55 11.47 -19.67
C ASN A 122 28.63 9.96 -19.67
N HIS A 123 29.58 9.40 -18.93
CA HIS A 123 29.75 7.94 -18.83
C HIS A 123 28.52 7.26 -18.24
N GLY A 124 27.84 7.94 -17.28
CA GLY A 124 26.62 7.42 -16.69
C GLY A 124 25.49 7.24 -17.69
N THR A 125 25.35 8.13 -18.66
CA THR A 125 24.36 8.00 -19.76
C THR A 125 24.65 6.77 -20.60
N TYR A 126 25.90 6.53 -20.96
CA TYR A 126 26.31 5.34 -21.70
C TYR A 126 26.04 4.05 -20.92
N ASP A 127 26.44 4.01 -19.65
CA ASP A 127 26.24 2.83 -18.80
C ASP A 127 24.74 2.55 -18.56
N SER A 128 23.95 3.59 -18.33
CA SER A 128 22.50 3.46 -18.17
C SER A 128 21.83 2.93 -19.43
N PHE A 129 22.27 3.39 -20.60
CA PHE A 129 21.74 2.90 -21.88
C PHE A 129 22.02 1.41 -22.07
N LYS A 130 23.28 0.98 -21.82
CA LYS A 130 23.65 -0.44 -21.90
C LYS A 130 22.84 -1.29 -20.92
N ASN A 131 22.70 -0.82 -19.68
CA ASN A 131 21.91 -1.52 -18.66
C ASN A 131 20.45 -1.60 -19.05
N SER A 132 19.92 -0.56 -19.67
CA SER A 132 18.54 -0.54 -20.17
C SER A 132 18.32 -1.56 -21.30
N LEU A 133 19.27 -1.72 -22.21
CA LEU A 133 19.22 -2.76 -23.24
C LEU A 133 19.04 -4.15 -22.63
N THR A 134 19.84 -4.46 -21.61
CA THR A 134 19.80 -5.73 -20.90
C THR A 134 18.54 -5.88 -20.05
N SER A 135 18.14 -4.83 -19.34
CA SER A 135 16.93 -4.84 -18.50
C SER A 135 15.66 -5.06 -19.32
N ILE A 136 15.54 -4.40 -20.46
CA ILE A 136 14.41 -4.59 -21.38
C ILE A 136 14.41 -6.02 -21.93
N ALA A 137 15.58 -6.56 -22.27
CA ALA A 137 15.71 -7.93 -22.75
C ALA A 137 15.17 -8.94 -21.73
N LEU A 138 15.58 -8.82 -20.46
CA LEU A 138 15.11 -9.70 -19.39
C LEU A 138 13.61 -9.54 -19.13
N ARG A 139 13.13 -8.31 -19.18
CA ARG A 139 11.72 -8.02 -18.92
C ARG A 139 10.80 -8.53 -20.04
N ARG A 140 11.27 -8.53 -21.28
CA ARG A 140 10.46 -8.86 -22.45
C ARG A 140 10.76 -10.21 -23.09
N GLY A 141 11.64 -11.00 -22.47
CA GLY A 141 11.87 -12.37 -22.90
C GLY A 141 12.92 -12.56 -24.00
N TYR A 142 13.82 -11.63 -24.18
CA TYR A 142 14.97 -11.79 -25.07
C TYR A 142 16.15 -12.39 -24.30
N PHE A 143 16.02 -13.65 -23.91
CA PHE A 143 16.98 -14.30 -23.01
C PHE A 143 18.28 -14.73 -23.71
N ASP A 144 18.27 -14.79 -25.02
CA ASP A 144 19.47 -15.09 -25.82
C ASP A 144 20.21 -13.82 -26.28
N ALA A 145 19.81 -12.68 -25.78
CA ALA A 145 20.39 -11.40 -26.18
C ALA A 145 21.88 -11.33 -25.87
N THR A 146 22.64 -10.80 -26.81
CA THR A 146 24.07 -10.56 -26.68
C THR A 146 24.40 -9.15 -27.14
N MET A 147 25.54 -8.65 -26.71
CA MET A 147 26.04 -7.33 -27.06
C MET A 147 27.46 -7.48 -27.61
N PRO A 148 27.59 -7.89 -28.90
CA PRO A 148 28.90 -8.18 -29.49
C PRO A 148 29.86 -6.99 -29.49
N VAL A 149 29.33 -5.79 -29.65
CA VAL A 149 30.09 -4.56 -29.58
C VAL A 149 29.42 -3.61 -28.55
N HIS A 150 30.20 -3.11 -27.63
CA HIS A 150 29.77 -2.10 -26.65
C HIS A 150 30.98 -1.26 -26.26
N GLN A 151 31.24 -0.21 -26.99
CA GLN A 151 32.40 0.65 -26.82
C GLN A 151 32.01 2.11 -26.71
N LEU A 152 32.67 2.79 -25.81
CA LEU A 152 32.69 4.25 -25.72
C LEU A 152 34.11 4.67 -26.08
N GLY A 153 34.30 5.18 -27.30
CA GLY A 153 35.57 5.65 -27.79
C GLY A 153 35.77 7.14 -27.51
N VAL A 154 36.95 7.52 -27.03
CA VAL A 154 37.25 8.92 -26.76
C VAL A 154 38.58 9.27 -27.42
N ILE A 155 38.56 10.31 -28.27
CA ILE A 155 39.78 10.92 -28.82
C ILE A 155 40.06 12.16 -27.97
N GLU A 156 40.95 12.03 -26.99
CA GLU A 156 41.19 13.08 -25.99
C GLU A 156 41.69 14.37 -26.62
N ASP A 157 42.62 14.29 -27.56
CA ASP A 157 43.20 15.45 -28.21
C ASP A 157 42.22 16.27 -29.02
N GLU A 158 41.24 15.62 -29.61
CA GLU A 158 40.17 16.26 -30.39
C GLU A 158 38.91 16.55 -29.56
N ARG A 159 38.87 16.08 -28.32
CA ARG A 159 37.71 16.18 -27.41
C ARG A 159 36.44 15.67 -28.06
N LYS A 160 36.53 14.48 -28.68
CA LYS A 160 35.42 13.81 -29.36
C LYS A 160 35.15 12.45 -28.73
N ALA A 161 33.88 12.11 -28.57
CA ALA A 161 33.45 10.82 -28.07
C ALA A 161 32.49 10.15 -29.07
N PHE A 162 32.58 8.83 -29.12
CA PHE A 162 31.80 8.01 -30.03
C PHE A 162 31.20 6.84 -29.27
N TRP A 163 29.90 6.61 -29.45
CA TRP A 163 29.23 5.39 -29.00
C TRP A 163 29.22 4.38 -30.15
N ASP A 164 29.58 3.15 -29.85
CA ASP A 164 29.47 2.02 -30.79
C ASP A 164 28.91 0.81 -30.05
N ILE A 165 27.62 0.52 -30.30
CA ILE A 165 26.90 -0.56 -29.65
C ILE A 165 26.21 -1.39 -30.73
N ASP A 166 26.51 -2.69 -30.72
CA ASP A 166 25.74 -3.70 -31.44
C ASP A 166 25.02 -4.57 -30.41
N PHE A 167 23.70 -4.60 -30.52
CA PHE A 167 22.86 -5.41 -29.64
C PHE A 167 22.08 -6.39 -30.51
N ASP A 168 22.26 -7.68 -30.26
CA ASP A 168 21.53 -8.75 -30.90
C ASP A 168 20.61 -9.42 -29.90
N SER A 169 19.30 -9.18 -30.04
CA SER A 169 18.30 -9.72 -29.14
C SER A 169 18.04 -11.21 -29.31
N GLY A 170 18.33 -11.76 -30.47
CA GLY A 170 17.85 -13.08 -30.83
C GLY A 170 16.32 -13.09 -30.94
N LYS A 171 15.73 -14.25 -30.76
CA LYS A 171 14.29 -14.44 -30.80
C LYS A 171 13.69 -14.15 -29.43
N ARG A 172 12.51 -13.55 -29.41
CA ARG A 172 11.75 -13.34 -28.21
C ARG A 172 11.11 -14.65 -27.74
N TYR A 173 11.29 -14.97 -26.46
CA TYR A 173 10.68 -16.15 -25.87
C TYR A 173 9.19 -15.96 -25.68
N ARG A 174 8.47 -17.07 -25.71
CA ARG A 174 7.03 -17.15 -25.48
C ARG A 174 6.78 -17.98 -24.24
N PHE A 175 5.64 -17.76 -23.59
CA PHE A 175 5.23 -18.61 -22.48
C PHE A 175 4.94 -20.02 -22.96
N GLY A 176 5.53 -21.01 -22.30
CA GLY A 176 5.26 -22.41 -22.50
C GLY A 176 4.20 -22.94 -21.56
N ASP A 177 4.20 -24.25 -21.31
CA ASP A 177 3.29 -24.88 -20.38
C ASP A 177 3.67 -24.56 -18.94
N VAL A 178 2.66 -24.53 -18.06
CA VAL A 178 2.83 -24.31 -16.62
C VAL A 178 2.63 -25.64 -15.90
N THR A 179 3.61 -26.03 -15.08
CA THR A 179 3.55 -27.22 -14.24
C THR A 179 3.39 -26.82 -12.79
N PHE A 180 2.48 -27.45 -12.06
CA PHE A 180 2.22 -27.18 -10.65
C PHE A 180 2.72 -28.35 -9.81
N GLU A 181 3.47 -28.05 -8.74
CA GLU A 181 4.00 -29.03 -7.79
C GLU A 181 3.67 -28.61 -6.36
N GLY A 182 3.33 -29.62 -5.53
CA GLY A 182 3.16 -29.42 -4.09
C GLY A 182 1.84 -28.82 -3.65
N SER A 183 0.90 -28.61 -4.55
CA SER A 183 -0.40 -28.02 -4.22
C SER A 183 -1.36 -29.03 -3.62
N GLN A 184 -2.04 -28.63 -2.54
CA GLN A 184 -3.20 -29.32 -1.98
C GLN A 184 -4.50 -28.96 -2.71
N ILE A 185 -4.46 -27.95 -3.56
CA ILE A 185 -5.61 -27.45 -4.31
C ILE A 185 -5.60 -28.08 -5.70
N ARG A 186 -6.79 -28.38 -6.23
CA ARG A 186 -6.94 -28.93 -7.57
C ARG A 186 -6.33 -28.03 -8.63
N GLU A 187 -5.63 -28.64 -9.57
CA GLU A 187 -4.90 -27.92 -10.61
C GLU A 187 -5.79 -27.02 -11.46
N GLU A 188 -7.02 -27.45 -11.74
CA GLU A 188 -7.98 -26.68 -12.55
C GLU A 188 -8.27 -25.29 -11.97
N TYR A 189 -8.28 -25.15 -10.64
CA TYR A 189 -8.40 -23.85 -9.97
C TYR A 189 -7.15 -22.99 -10.18
N LEU A 190 -5.98 -23.60 -10.12
CA LEU A 190 -4.70 -22.91 -10.28
C LEU A 190 -4.48 -22.46 -11.73
N ARG A 191 -4.88 -23.27 -12.70
CA ARG A 191 -4.75 -22.91 -14.11
C ARG A 191 -5.57 -21.67 -14.48
N ASN A 192 -6.71 -21.48 -13.87
CA ASN A 192 -7.53 -20.29 -14.10
C ASN A 192 -6.93 -19.01 -13.49
N LEU A 193 -5.86 -19.12 -12.70
CA LEU A 193 -5.11 -17.99 -12.20
C LEU A 193 -3.97 -17.54 -13.12
N VAL A 194 -3.64 -18.33 -14.13
CA VAL A 194 -2.60 -17.99 -15.09
C VAL A 194 -3.06 -16.82 -15.95
N PRO A 195 -2.36 -15.67 -15.90
CA PRO A 195 -2.79 -14.45 -16.61
C PRO A 195 -2.45 -14.43 -18.09
N PHE A 196 -1.68 -15.40 -18.58
CA PHE A 196 -1.23 -15.50 -19.96
C PHE A 196 -1.65 -16.82 -20.58
N LYS A 197 -1.66 -16.86 -21.91
CA LYS A 197 -1.89 -18.09 -22.68
C LYS A 197 -0.57 -18.65 -23.18
N GLN A 198 -0.48 -19.97 -23.30
CA GLN A 198 0.66 -20.62 -23.94
C GLN A 198 0.86 -20.07 -25.34
N GLY A 199 2.10 -19.71 -25.69
CA GLY A 199 2.46 -19.12 -26.97
C GLY A 199 2.43 -17.60 -27.01
N GLU A 200 1.90 -16.92 -25.99
CA GLU A 200 2.02 -15.46 -25.86
C GLU A 200 3.47 -15.07 -25.56
N TYR A 201 3.88 -13.89 -25.98
CA TYR A 201 5.22 -13.39 -25.68
C TYR A 201 5.42 -13.22 -24.18
N TYR A 202 6.56 -13.66 -23.70
CA TYR A 202 6.96 -13.52 -22.32
C TYR A 202 7.07 -12.05 -21.91
N THR A 203 6.54 -11.72 -20.75
CA THR A 203 6.85 -10.49 -20.01
C THR A 203 7.05 -10.83 -18.54
N SER A 204 7.98 -10.15 -17.90
CA SER A 204 8.20 -10.34 -16.44
C SER A 204 7.03 -9.86 -15.63
N GLU A 205 6.28 -8.87 -16.11
CA GLU A 205 5.08 -8.35 -15.48
C GLU A 205 3.98 -9.42 -15.37
N GLU A 206 3.75 -10.18 -16.44
CA GLU A 206 2.77 -11.27 -16.40
C GLU A 206 3.21 -12.44 -15.53
N LEU A 207 4.51 -12.74 -15.49
CA LEU A 207 5.05 -13.73 -14.56
C LEU A 207 4.85 -13.30 -13.11
N ALA A 208 5.15 -12.04 -12.80
CA ALA A 208 4.94 -11.47 -11.47
C ALA A 208 3.44 -11.46 -11.10
N GLU A 209 2.56 -11.15 -12.05
CA GLU A 209 1.12 -11.18 -11.83
C GLU A 209 0.62 -12.58 -11.50
N PHE A 210 1.14 -13.61 -12.18
CA PHE A 210 0.82 -14.99 -11.88
C PHE A 210 1.23 -15.36 -10.44
N SER A 211 2.45 -15.03 -10.06
CA SER A 211 2.95 -15.24 -8.70
C SER A 211 2.09 -14.49 -7.66
N ARG A 212 1.72 -13.25 -7.97
CA ARG A 212 0.85 -12.44 -7.12
C ARG A 212 -0.53 -13.08 -6.94
N ARG A 213 -1.13 -13.57 -8.02
CA ARG A 213 -2.44 -14.23 -7.95
C ARG A 213 -2.40 -15.50 -7.10
N LEU A 214 -1.37 -16.32 -7.28
CA LEU A 214 -1.20 -17.52 -6.46
C LEU A 214 -1.06 -17.17 -4.98
N SER A 215 -0.29 -16.15 -4.66
CA SER A 215 -0.13 -15.67 -3.29
C SER A 215 -1.40 -15.06 -2.71
N ALA A 216 -2.19 -14.40 -3.53
CA ALA A 216 -3.44 -13.74 -3.11
C ALA A 216 -4.55 -14.73 -2.71
N THR A 217 -4.42 -15.99 -3.09
CA THR A 217 -5.40 -17.03 -2.69
C THR A 217 -5.38 -17.34 -1.20
N ASN A 218 -4.31 -17.06 -0.50
CA ASN A 218 -4.05 -17.47 0.88
C ASN A 218 -4.04 -18.97 1.12
N TRP A 219 -3.94 -19.77 0.07
CA TRP A 219 -3.87 -21.23 0.17
C TRP A 219 -2.47 -21.73 0.49
N PHE A 220 -1.45 -20.92 0.18
CA PHE A 220 -0.05 -21.37 0.18
C PHE A 220 0.80 -20.56 1.16
N ASN A 221 1.69 -21.26 1.83
CA ASN A 221 2.74 -20.67 2.65
C ASN A 221 3.89 -20.13 1.78
N SER A 222 4.18 -20.85 0.69
CA SER A 222 5.25 -20.51 -0.24
C SER A 222 4.78 -20.68 -1.67
N VAL A 223 5.08 -19.69 -2.49
CA VAL A 223 4.81 -19.66 -3.93
C VAL A 223 6.10 -19.30 -4.65
N VAL A 224 6.63 -20.22 -5.45
CA VAL A 224 7.81 -19.99 -6.27
C VAL A 224 7.47 -20.35 -7.70
N VAL A 225 7.40 -19.35 -8.56
CA VAL A 225 7.18 -19.53 -10.00
C VAL A 225 8.48 -19.21 -10.71
N SER A 226 9.07 -20.21 -11.37
CA SER A 226 10.34 -20.05 -12.05
C SER A 226 10.31 -20.61 -13.47
N PRO A 227 10.96 -19.92 -14.43
CA PRO A 227 11.15 -20.47 -15.77
C PRO A 227 12.11 -21.66 -15.75
N ASP A 228 11.79 -22.67 -16.54
CA ASP A 228 12.66 -23.83 -16.76
C ASP A 228 13.39 -23.69 -18.11
N PHE A 229 14.54 -23.05 -18.10
CA PHE A 229 15.34 -22.83 -19.29
C PHE A 229 15.90 -24.11 -19.91
N LYS A 230 15.96 -25.19 -19.15
CA LYS A 230 16.44 -26.50 -19.65
C LYS A 230 15.43 -27.17 -20.57
N GLN A 231 14.16 -26.83 -20.45
CA GLN A 231 13.06 -27.42 -21.21
C GLN A 231 12.50 -26.49 -22.29
N VAL A 232 13.25 -25.46 -22.67
CA VAL A 232 12.85 -24.54 -23.74
C VAL A 232 12.73 -25.30 -25.04
N THR A 233 11.61 -25.09 -25.74
CA THR A 233 11.37 -25.71 -27.05
C THR A 233 12.22 -25.03 -28.14
N PRO A 234 12.40 -25.69 -29.32
CA PRO A 234 13.09 -25.03 -30.43
C PRO A 234 12.41 -23.73 -30.89
N GLU A 235 11.11 -23.59 -30.71
CA GLU A 235 10.32 -22.40 -31.02
C GLU A 235 10.42 -21.32 -29.96
N LYS A 236 11.26 -21.52 -28.94
CA LYS A 236 11.47 -20.60 -27.80
C LYS A 236 10.23 -20.43 -26.93
N GLU A 237 9.46 -21.49 -26.74
CA GLU A 237 8.47 -21.56 -25.67
C GLU A 237 9.17 -21.96 -24.37
N LEU A 238 8.95 -21.18 -23.32
CA LEU A 238 9.60 -21.31 -22.02
C LEU A 238 8.62 -21.89 -21.01
N PRO A 239 8.80 -23.16 -20.59
CA PRO A 239 7.96 -23.74 -19.55
C PRO A 239 8.18 -23.06 -18.20
N LEU A 240 7.15 -23.02 -17.39
CA LEU A 240 7.20 -22.48 -16.04
C LEU A 240 6.87 -23.56 -15.02
N ASP A 241 7.61 -23.57 -13.92
CA ASP A 241 7.35 -24.43 -12.77
C ASP A 241 6.81 -23.60 -11.61
N ALA A 242 5.60 -23.88 -11.19
CA ALA A 242 5.01 -23.30 -9.98
C ALA A 242 5.15 -24.30 -8.84
N VAL A 243 6.06 -24.04 -7.92
CA VAL A 243 6.31 -24.87 -6.74
C VAL A 243 5.60 -24.23 -5.55
N LEU A 244 4.65 -24.96 -4.99
CA LEU A 244 3.74 -24.48 -3.98
C LEU A 244 3.86 -25.33 -2.72
N SER A 245 3.71 -24.71 -1.55
CA SER A 245 3.56 -25.44 -0.30
C SER A 245 2.31 -24.98 0.44
N PRO A 246 1.52 -25.91 1.01
CA PRO A 246 0.28 -25.56 1.68
C PRO A 246 0.51 -24.66 2.89
N LYS A 247 -0.41 -23.71 3.08
CA LYS A 247 -0.44 -22.91 4.30
C LYS A 247 -0.83 -23.81 5.48
N VAL A 248 -0.39 -23.45 6.69
CA VAL A 248 -0.81 -24.16 7.91
C VAL A 248 -2.33 -24.19 8.00
N ARG A 249 -2.87 -25.31 8.51
CA ARG A 249 -4.33 -25.49 8.53
C ARG A 249 -5.05 -24.55 9.48
N ASN A 250 -4.42 -24.17 10.58
CA ASN A 250 -5.06 -23.36 11.62
C ASN A 250 -4.20 -22.15 11.95
N THR A 251 -4.82 -20.98 11.94
CA THR A 251 -4.19 -19.73 12.37
C THR A 251 -5.11 -19.07 13.37
N VAL A 252 -4.55 -18.57 14.47
CA VAL A 252 -5.29 -17.82 15.49
C VAL A 252 -4.69 -16.42 15.56
N GLU A 253 -5.57 -15.43 15.44
CA GLU A 253 -5.22 -14.02 15.59
C GLU A 253 -5.89 -13.47 16.83
N LEU A 254 -5.14 -12.77 17.69
CA LEU A 254 -5.65 -12.12 18.89
C LEU A 254 -5.50 -10.61 18.73
N GLY A 255 -6.52 -9.90 19.18
CA GLY A 255 -6.53 -8.43 19.16
C GLY A 255 -7.14 -7.89 20.43
N GLY A 256 -6.91 -6.61 20.68
CA GLY A 256 -7.47 -5.95 21.85
C GLY A 256 -7.42 -4.44 21.72
N GLY A 257 -8.14 -3.78 22.63
CA GLY A 257 -8.16 -2.34 22.72
C GLY A 257 -8.84 -1.89 23.99
N TYR A 258 -8.78 -0.60 24.24
CA TYR A 258 -9.43 0.02 25.38
C TYR A 258 -9.97 1.40 25.00
N ALA A 259 -11.16 1.71 25.49
CA ALA A 259 -11.71 3.05 25.42
C ALA A 259 -12.46 3.34 26.72
N THR A 260 -12.50 4.60 27.14
CA THR A 260 -13.17 4.96 28.41
C THR A 260 -14.68 4.75 28.36
N ASP A 261 -15.27 4.82 27.17
CA ASP A 261 -16.71 4.66 26.96
C ASP A 261 -17.18 3.20 26.90
N VAL A 262 -16.34 2.29 26.43
CA VAL A 262 -16.71 0.86 26.29
C VAL A 262 -15.88 -0.07 27.15
N GLY A 263 -14.80 0.44 27.76
CA GLY A 263 -13.87 -0.38 28.53
C GLY A 263 -12.96 -1.25 27.67
N PRO A 264 -12.39 -2.32 28.26
CA PRO A 264 -11.53 -3.23 27.50
C PRO A 264 -12.34 -4.03 26.49
N ARG A 265 -11.72 -4.31 25.35
CA ARG A 265 -12.26 -5.20 24.32
C ARG A 265 -11.20 -6.21 23.91
N VAL A 266 -11.61 -7.42 23.65
CA VAL A 266 -10.75 -8.48 23.16
C VAL A 266 -11.39 -9.13 21.94
N GLN A 267 -10.54 -9.57 21.02
CA GLN A 267 -10.94 -10.27 19.81
C GLN A 267 -10.07 -11.48 19.61
N ALA A 268 -10.68 -12.60 19.26
CA ALA A 268 -10.00 -13.80 18.84
C ALA A 268 -10.60 -14.27 17.53
N THR A 269 -9.75 -14.56 16.55
CA THR A 269 -10.16 -15.06 15.25
C THR A 269 -9.40 -16.33 14.94
N TRP A 270 -10.15 -17.40 14.62
CA TRP A 270 -9.59 -18.66 14.15
C TRP A 270 -9.87 -18.78 12.65
N LYS A 271 -8.79 -19.02 11.87
CA LYS A 271 -8.85 -19.13 10.42
C LYS A 271 -8.35 -20.47 9.95
N ARG A 272 -9.08 -21.06 9.00
CA ARG A 272 -8.61 -22.15 8.16
C ARG A 272 -8.50 -21.61 6.72
N PRO A 273 -7.29 -21.30 6.23
CA PRO A 273 -7.10 -20.73 4.90
C PRO A 273 -7.55 -21.65 3.77
N TRP A 274 -7.55 -22.95 4.03
CA TRP A 274 -8.09 -23.96 3.13
C TRP A 274 -8.65 -25.14 3.95
N VAL A 275 -9.82 -25.61 3.55
CA VAL A 275 -10.53 -26.70 4.21
C VAL A 275 -10.45 -27.99 3.39
N ASN A 276 -10.46 -27.84 2.06
CA ASN A 276 -10.47 -28.96 1.12
C ASN A 276 -9.71 -28.59 -0.17
N SER A 277 -9.64 -29.55 -1.11
CA SER A 277 -8.95 -29.37 -2.39
C SER A 277 -9.63 -28.39 -3.35
N TYR A 278 -10.84 -27.95 -3.05
CA TYR A 278 -11.57 -26.91 -3.81
C TYR A 278 -11.25 -25.49 -3.33
N GLY A 279 -10.36 -25.36 -2.36
CA GLY A 279 -9.94 -24.05 -1.86
C GLY A 279 -10.94 -23.36 -0.96
N HIS A 280 -11.93 -24.07 -0.42
CA HIS A 280 -12.85 -23.51 0.55
C HIS A 280 -12.09 -23.05 1.79
N SER A 281 -12.51 -21.96 2.41
CA SER A 281 -11.92 -21.44 3.63
C SER A 281 -12.98 -21.22 4.71
N PHE A 282 -12.53 -21.24 5.96
CA PHE A 282 -13.39 -21.03 7.11
C PHE A 282 -12.75 -20.05 8.07
N GLU A 283 -13.57 -19.16 8.64
CA GLU A 283 -13.14 -18.19 9.63
C GLU A 283 -14.22 -18.04 10.70
N THR A 284 -13.82 -18.02 11.97
CA THR A 284 -14.72 -17.72 13.08
C THR A 284 -14.08 -16.70 14.00
N SER A 285 -14.87 -15.77 14.50
CA SER A 285 -14.41 -14.68 15.35
C SER A 285 -15.25 -14.59 16.61
N LEU A 286 -14.59 -14.21 17.71
CA LEU A 286 -15.22 -13.85 18.95
C LEU A 286 -14.76 -12.47 19.34
N ASN A 287 -15.70 -11.51 19.48
CA ASN A 287 -15.43 -10.15 19.91
C ASN A 287 -16.15 -9.90 21.21
N LEU A 288 -15.42 -9.55 22.26
CA LEU A 288 -15.97 -9.36 23.60
C LEU A 288 -15.63 -7.97 24.12
N SER A 289 -16.66 -7.25 24.52
CA SER A 289 -16.57 -6.04 25.33
C SER A 289 -17.75 -6.03 26.30
N ALA A 290 -17.74 -5.15 27.31
CA ALA A 290 -18.86 -5.09 28.22
C ALA A 290 -20.20 -4.78 27.54
N PRO A 291 -20.28 -3.77 26.61
CA PRO A 291 -21.54 -3.45 25.96
C PRO A 291 -21.91 -4.37 24.80
N GLU A 292 -20.98 -5.03 24.16
CA GLU A 292 -21.25 -5.84 22.97
C GLU A 292 -20.45 -7.14 22.96
N GLN A 293 -21.12 -8.26 22.70
CA GLN A 293 -20.49 -9.55 22.49
C GLN A 293 -20.94 -10.11 21.16
N THR A 294 -20.00 -10.53 20.32
CA THR A 294 -20.27 -11.05 19.00
C THR A 294 -19.52 -12.37 18.78
N ALA A 295 -20.24 -13.37 18.29
CA ALA A 295 -19.64 -14.62 17.80
C ALA A 295 -20.12 -14.81 16.38
N ASP A 296 -19.20 -14.90 15.41
CA ASP A 296 -19.55 -15.06 14.00
C ASP A 296 -18.69 -16.11 13.32
N PHE A 297 -19.17 -16.59 12.18
CA PHE A 297 -18.43 -17.47 11.30
C PHE A 297 -18.65 -17.08 9.84
N SER A 298 -17.69 -17.43 9.00
CA SER A 298 -17.82 -17.33 7.56
C SER A 298 -17.19 -18.53 6.86
N TYR A 299 -17.84 -18.98 5.80
CA TYR A 299 -17.36 -20.05 4.93
C TYR A 299 -17.32 -19.54 3.49
N LYS A 300 -16.13 -19.56 2.88
CA LYS A 300 -15.90 -19.02 1.55
C LYS A 300 -15.76 -20.16 0.55
N ILE A 301 -16.48 -20.06 -0.55
CA ILE A 301 -16.47 -21.03 -1.65
C ILE A 301 -15.99 -20.31 -2.92
N PRO A 302 -14.71 -20.43 -3.28
CA PRO A 302 -14.20 -19.84 -4.52
C PRO A 302 -14.84 -20.49 -5.76
N LEU A 303 -15.07 -19.72 -6.80
CA LEU A 303 -15.58 -20.22 -8.06
C LEU A 303 -14.44 -20.61 -8.99
N LEU A 304 -14.62 -21.70 -9.73
CA LEU A 304 -13.59 -22.28 -10.58
C LEU A 304 -13.04 -21.29 -11.62
N LYS A 305 -13.90 -20.49 -12.25
CA LYS A 305 -13.47 -19.56 -13.31
C LYS A 305 -12.51 -18.48 -12.83
N ASN A 306 -12.71 -17.99 -11.63
CA ASN A 306 -11.86 -16.96 -11.04
C ASN A 306 -11.89 -17.06 -9.51
N PRO A 307 -11.07 -17.93 -8.92
CA PRO A 307 -11.16 -18.23 -7.50
C PRO A 307 -10.84 -17.06 -6.56
N ILE A 308 -10.11 -16.06 -7.03
CA ILE A 308 -9.75 -14.90 -6.21
C ILE A 308 -10.88 -13.87 -6.19
N GLU A 309 -11.43 -13.58 -7.36
CA GLU A 309 -12.34 -12.45 -7.55
C GLU A 309 -13.80 -12.84 -7.42
N GLN A 310 -14.13 -14.11 -7.66
CA GLN A 310 -15.51 -14.60 -7.63
C GLN A 310 -15.67 -15.73 -6.62
N TYR A 311 -16.59 -15.54 -5.70
CA TYR A 311 -16.85 -16.55 -4.67
C TYR A 311 -18.22 -16.37 -4.05
N TYR A 312 -18.70 -17.45 -3.44
CA TYR A 312 -19.83 -17.41 -2.52
C TYR A 312 -19.31 -17.30 -1.09
N LEU A 313 -20.03 -16.57 -0.26
CA LEU A 313 -19.73 -16.43 1.16
C LEU A 313 -20.99 -16.77 1.96
N LEU A 314 -20.88 -17.77 2.84
CA LEU A 314 -21.90 -18.13 3.79
C LEU A 314 -21.47 -17.61 5.16
N GLN A 315 -22.28 -16.76 5.77
CA GLN A 315 -21.97 -16.13 7.04
C GLN A 315 -23.10 -16.33 8.04
N GLY A 316 -22.73 -16.39 9.31
CA GLY A 316 -23.70 -16.42 10.38
C GLY A 316 -23.11 -15.86 11.65
N GLY A 317 -23.96 -15.52 12.60
CA GLY A 317 -23.48 -14.97 13.84
C GLY A 317 -24.55 -14.69 14.87
N PHE A 318 -24.08 -14.48 16.09
CA PHE A 318 -24.86 -14.03 17.23
C PHE A 318 -24.26 -12.75 17.74
N LYS A 319 -25.11 -11.78 18.04
CA LYS A 319 -24.68 -10.52 18.66
C LYS A 319 -25.60 -10.18 19.82
N ARG A 320 -25.00 -9.87 20.95
CA ARG A 320 -25.70 -9.32 22.09
C ARG A 320 -25.20 -7.89 22.32
N THR A 321 -26.13 -6.97 22.47
CA THR A 321 -25.86 -5.57 22.79
C THR A 321 -26.60 -5.18 24.06
N ASP A 322 -25.89 -4.60 24.99
CA ASP A 322 -26.45 -3.94 26.17
C ASP A 322 -25.70 -2.64 26.38
N LEU A 323 -26.16 -1.61 25.74
CA LEU A 323 -25.47 -0.33 25.66
C LEU A 323 -26.48 0.81 25.66
N ASN A 324 -26.27 1.79 26.57
CA ASN A 324 -27.15 2.93 26.71
C ASN A 324 -28.59 2.45 26.93
N ASP A 325 -29.53 2.83 26.05
CA ASP A 325 -30.94 2.45 26.13
C ASP A 325 -31.29 1.27 25.19
N THR A 326 -30.28 0.52 24.75
CA THR A 326 -30.44 -0.60 23.81
C THR A 326 -30.09 -1.92 24.48
N GLU A 327 -31.03 -2.86 24.45
CA GLU A 327 -30.77 -4.27 24.73
C GLU A 327 -31.21 -5.07 23.50
N GLU A 328 -30.30 -5.86 22.91
CA GLU A 328 -30.61 -6.57 21.68
C GLU A 328 -29.88 -7.91 21.60
N ASP A 329 -30.63 -8.94 21.24
CA ASP A 329 -30.07 -10.24 20.85
C ASP A 329 -30.40 -10.47 19.37
N THR A 330 -29.37 -10.64 18.54
CA THR A 330 -29.50 -10.84 17.10
C THR A 330 -28.85 -12.13 16.66
N THR A 331 -29.60 -12.92 15.90
CA THR A 331 -29.07 -14.09 15.16
C THR A 331 -29.16 -13.77 13.67
N THR A 332 -28.07 -13.97 12.94
CA THR A 332 -28.00 -13.62 11.52
C THR A 332 -27.45 -14.78 10.71
N LEU A 333 -28.06 -15.03 9.55
CA LEU A 333 -27.51 -15.87 8.48
C LEU A 333 -27.49 -15.05 7.20
N ASN A 334 -26.40 -15.15 6.44
CA ASN A 334 -26.23 -14.41 5.21
C ASN A 334 -25.57 -15.27 4.13
N VAL A 335 -26.09 -15.20 2.92
CA VAL A 335 -25.47 -15.78 1.74
C VAL A 335 -25.18 -14.66 0.76
N ALA A 336 -23.93 -14.58 0.31
CA ALA A 336 -23.51 -13.54 -0.58
C ALA A 336 -22.72 -14.11 -1.76
N ARG A 337 -22.80 -13.43 -2.89
CA ARG A 337 -21.91 -13.67 -4.02
C ARG A 337 -21.12 -12.40 -4.33
N TYR A 338 -19.81 -12.58 -4.53
CA TYR A 338 -18.86 -11.50 -4.79
C TYR A 338 -18.29 -11.60 -6.18
N TRP A 339 -18.09 -10.44 -6.83
CA TRP A 339 -17.39 -10.27 -8.09
C TRP A 339 -16.47 -9.08 -8.00
N ASP A 340 -15.28 -9.18 -8.59
CA ASP A 340 -14.43 -8.02 -8.79
C ASP A 340 -14.59 -7.50 -10.23
N LEU A 341 -14.57 -6.17 -10.36
CA LEU A 341 -14.49 -5.49 -11.64
C LEU A 341 -13.02 -5.21 -11.97
N SER A 342 -12.70 -5.15 -13.26
CA SER A 342 -11.34 -4.84 -13.74
C SER A 342 -10.79 -3.51 -13.23
N SER A 343 -11.65 -2.60 -12.79
CA SER A 343 -11.30 -1.29 -12.22
C SER A 343 -10.93 -1.32 -10.73
N GLY A 344 -10.89 -2.49 -10.10
CA GLY A 344 -10.60 -2.64 -8.66
C GLY A 344 -11.81 -2.53 -7.75
N TRP A 345 -13.00 -2.34 -8.29
CA TRP A 345 -14.23 -2.34 -7.53
C TRP A 345 -14.72 -3.77 -7.30
N GLN A 346 -15.07 -4.08 -6.05
CA GLN A 346 -15.74 -5.30 -5.69
C GLN A 346 -17.24 -5.04 -5.54
N ARG A 347 -18.06 -5.89 -6.14
CA ARG A 347 -19.51 -5.84 -5.99
C ARG A 347 -20.02 -7.16 -5.43
N SER A 348 -21.09 -7.08 -4.67
CA SER A 348 -21.73 -8.26 -4.13
C SER A 348 -23.25 -8.11 -4.11
N VAL A 349 -23.92 -9.25 -4.18
CA VAL A 349 -25.33 -9.36 -3.84
C VAL A 349 -25.45 -10.33 -2.69
N ASN A 350 -26.37 -10.05 -1.77
CA ASN A 350 -26.56 -10.88 -0.60
C ASN A 350 -28.05 -11.04 -0.27
N LEU A 351 -28.33 -12.12 0.43
CA LEU A 351 -29.62 -12.37 1.05
C LEU A 351 -29.37 -12.65 2.53
N ARG A 352 -29.94 -11.81 3.38
CA ARG A 352 -29.75 -11.89 4.82
C ARG A 352 -31.07 -12.27 5.51
N TRP A 353 -30.97 -13.22 6.42
CA TRP A 353 -32.01 -13.54 7.36
C TRP A 353 -31.53 -13.15 8.76
N SER A 354 -32.41 -12.51 9.56
CA SER A 354 -32.07 -12.18 10.95
C SER A 354 -33.29 -12.33 11.86
N LEU A 355 -33.01 -12.74 13.08
CA LEU A 355 -33.97 -12.80 14.17
C LEU A 355 -33.48 -11.86 15.26
N ASN A 356 -34.27 -10.84 15.58
CA ASN A 356 -33.89 -9.78 16.49
C ASN A 356 -34.91 -9.69 17.63
N HIS A 357 -34.41 -9.82 18.85
CA HIS A 357 -35.18 -9.55 20.06
C HIS A 357 -34.56 -8.35 20.75
N PHE A 358 -35.30 -7.27 20.91
CA PHE A 358 -34.70 -6.02 21.39
C PHE A 358 -35.66 -5.16 22.21
N THR A 359 -35.04 -4.34 23.06
CA THR A 359 -35.66 -3.20 23.74
C THR A 359 -34.86 -1.95 23.40
N GLN A 360 -35.51 -0.99 22.75
CA GLN A 360 -34.91 0.31 22.49
C GLN A 360 -35.73 1.37 23.21
N GLY A 361 -35.11 2.04 24.19
CA GLY A 361 -35.83 2.96 25.05
C GLY A 361 -36.92 2.23 25.83
N GLU A 362 -38.17 2.61 25.59
CA GLU A 362 -39.35 1.99 26.25
C GLU A 362 -40.01 0.92 25.36
N VAL A 363 -39.56 0.70 24.14
CA VAL A 363 -40.19 -0.17 23.16
C VAL A 363 -39.48 -1.51 23.04
N THR A 364 -40.24 -2.59 23.23
CA THR A 364 -39.74 -3.97 23.08
C THR A 364 -40.41 -4.61 21.87
N ASN A 365 -39.60 -5.22 20.98
CA ASN A 365 -40.09 -5.92 19.80
C ASN A 365 -39.28 -7.17 19.48
N ASN A 366 -39.90 -8.10 18.78
CA ASN A 366 -39.26 -9.21 18.08
C ASN A 366 -39.44 -8.98 16.60
N THR A 367 -38.35 -8.92 15.86
CA THR A 367 -38.41 -8.67 14.41
C THR A 367 -37.64 -9.75 13.66
N MET A 368 -38.31 -10.46 12.80
CA MET A 368 -37.71 -11.39 11.85
C MET A 368 -37.60 -10.70 10.51
N LEU A 369 -36.43 -10.74 9.89
CA LEU A 369 -36.15 -10.11 8.62
C LEU A 369 -35.59 -11.11 7.62
N LEU A 370 -36.02 -11.01 6.39
CA LEU A 370 -35.41 -11.63 5.23
C LEU A 370 -35.23 -10.52 4.20
N TYR A 371 -34.01 -10.11 3.89
CA TYR A 371 -33.80 -8.96 3.04
C TYR A 371 -32.61 -9.10 2.12
N PRO A 372 -32.82 -8.86 0.81
CA PRO A 372 -31.71 -8.78 -0.14
C PRO A 372 -30.97 -7.46 -0.02
N GLY A 373 -29.71 -7.47 -0.43
CA GLY A 373 -28.90 -6.28 -0.47
C GLY A 373 -27.86 -6.35 -1.58
N ILE A 374 -27.37 -5.18 -1.93
CA ILE A 374 -26.25 -5.03 -2.85
C ILE A 374 -25.17 -4.18 -2.18
N MET A 375 -23.91 -4.47 -2.51
CA MET A 375 -22.78 -3.72 -1.99
C MET A 375 -21.77 -3.48 -3.09
N LEU A 376 -21.18 -2.29 -3.08
CA LEU A 376 -20.09 -1.91 -3.96
C LEU A 376 -18.97 -1.32 -3.08
N ASN A 377 -17.78 -1.88 -3.16
CA ASN A 377 -16.65 -1.37 -2.38
C ASN A 377 -15.35 -1.39 -3.18
N ARG A 378 -14.42 -0.57 -2.76
CA ARG A 378 -13.06 -0.55 -3.26
C ARG A 378 -12.14 -0.08 -2.14
N THR A 379 -10.99 -0.77 -1.98
CA THR A 379 -9.92 -0.33 -1.10
C THR A 379 -8.61 -0.32 -1.86
N ARG A 380 -7.92 0.81 -1.86
CA ARG A 380 -6.63 0.98 -2.50
C ARG A 380 -5.65 1.56 -1.49
N SER A 381 -4.42 1.04 -1.47
CA SER A 381 -3.39 1.56 -0.56
C SER A 381 -1.99 1.37 -1.12
N ARG A 382 -1.05 2.21 -0.68
CA ARG A 382 0.38 2.12 -0.94
C ARG A 382 1.12 2.43 0.35
N GLY A 383 2.20 1.70 0.61
CA GLY A 383 3.07 1.95 1.77
C GLY A 383 2.84 1.03 2.97
N GLY A 384 2.34 -0.17 2.75
CA GLY A 384 2.28 -1.22 3.77
C GLY A 384 1.16 -1.05 4.80
N LEU A 385 1.45 -1.40 6.06
CA LEU A 385 0.48 -1.45 7.15
C LEU A 385 0.01 -0.07 7.60
N MET A 386 0.82 0.97 7.41
CA MET A 386 0.43 2.37 7.62
C MET A 386 0.58 3.10 6.28
N PRO A 387 -0.48 3.10 5.44
CA PRO A 387 -0.37 3.61 4.09
C PRO A 387 0.00 5.09 4.02
N VAL A 388 0.87 5.45 3.08
CA VAL A 388 1.18 6.84 2.75
C VAL A 388 0.13 7.43 1.82
N TRP A 389 -0.52 6.58 1.05
CA TRP A 389 -1.60 6.93 0.14
C TRP A 389 -2.64 5.81 0.17
N GLY A 390 -3.89 6.19 0.20
CA GLY A 390 -4.95 5.20 0.09
C GLY A 390 -6.33 5.82 0.10
N ASP A 391 -7.30 5.01 -0.27
CA ASP A 391 -8.72 5.32 -0.13
C ASP A 391 -9.55 4.04 -0.02
N SER A 392 -10.71 4.19 0.59
CA SER A 392 -11.70 3.14 0.71
C SER A 392 -13.08 3.73 0.50
N GLN A 393 -13.86 3.12 -0.38
CA GLN A 393 -15.25 3.48 -0.61
C GLN A 393 -16.12 2.25 -0.38
N ARG A 394 -17.23 2.43 0.33
CA ARG A 394 -18.19 1.36 0.57
C ARG A 394 -19.61 1.91 0.45
N TYR A 395 -20.39 1.32 -0.44
CA TYR A 395 -21.78 1.67 -0.65
C TYR A 395 -22.64 0.42 -0.49
N SER A 396 -23.72 0.54 0.24
CA SER A 396 -24.66 -0.58 0.43
C SER A 396 -26.10 -0.12 0.32
N PHE A 397 -26.93 -1.02 -0.18
CA PHE A 397 -28.39 -0.83 -0.29
C PHE A 397 -29.07 -2.13 0.07
N ASP A 398 -29.94 -2.08 1.08
CA ASP A 398 -30.69 -3.22 1.58
C ASP A 398 -32.18 -2.91 1.55
N VAL A 399 -32.99 -3.88 1.17
CA VAL A 399 -34.45 -3.74 1.07
C VAL A 399 -35.15 -4.88 1.79
N SER A 400 -36.12 -4.55 2.61
CA SER A 400 -37.00 -5.51 3.27
C SER A 400 -38.46 -5.26 2.90
N ASP A 401 -39.22 -6.33 2.70
CA ASP A 401 -40.63 -6.25 2.37
C ASP A 401 -41.41 -7.36 3.07
N THR A 402 -42.56 -7.03 3.60
CA THR A 402 -43.45 -7.97 4.29
C THR A 402 -44.02 -9.03 3.35
N THR A 403 -44.10 -8.77 2.06
CA THR A 403 -44.60 -9.74 1.07
C THR A 403 -43.76 -11.00 0.94
N TRP A 404 -42.48 -10.96 1.28
CA TRP A 404 -41.61 -12.14 1.28
C TRP A 404 -41.24 -12.64 2.68
N GLY A 405 -42.00 -12.23 3.70
CA GLY A 405 -41.96 -12.79 5.04
C GLY A 405 -41.23 -11.97 6.09
N SER A 406 -40.74 -10.79 5.76
CA SER A 406 -40.17 -9.87 6.76
C SER A 406 -41.27 -9.22 7.60
N ASP A 407 -40.95 -8.87 8.84
CA ASP A 407 -41.90 -8.24 9.76
C ASP A 407 -42.09 -6.74 9.52
N VAL A 408 -41.19 -6.11 8.78
CA VAL A 408 -41.25 -4.67 8.49
C VAL A 408 -40.69 -4.36 7.11
N ASP A 409 -41.27 -3.35 6.47
CA ASP A 409 -40.78 -2.81 5.20
C ASP A 409 -39.74 -1.74 5.46
N PHE A 410 -38.60 -1.83 4.78
CA PHE A 410 -37.59 -0.76 4.82
C PHE A 410 -36.67 -0.77 3.61
N ALA A 411 -36.04 0.36 3.38
CA ALA A 411 -34.90 0.50 2.50
C ALA A 411 -33.79 1.22 3.27
N VAL A 412 -32.57 0.67 3.27
CA VAL A 412 -31.41 1.24 3.96
C VAL A 412 -30.31 1.51 2.94
N VAL A 413 -29.85 2.74 2.90
CA VAL A 413 -28.71 3.17 2.08
C VAL A 413 -27.60 3.63 3.01
N GLN A 414 -26.38 3.15 2.78
CA GLN A 414 -25.21 3.58 3.53
C GLN A 414 -24.05 3.86 2.57
N ALA A 415 -23.29 4.90 2.87
CA ALA A 415 -22.06 5.24 2.16
C ALA A 415 -20.97 5.60 3.16
N GLN A 416 -19.80 5.03 2.95
CA GLN A 416 -18.63 5.26 3.80
C GLN A 416 -17.42 5.52 2.93
N GLN A 417 -16.63 6.53 3.28
CA GLN A 417 -15.43 6.88 2.55
C GLN A 417 -14.30 7.23 3.51
N VAL A 418 -13.09 6.82 3.13
CA VAL A 418 -11.85 7.16 3.84
C VAL A 418 -10.80 7.52 2.80
N TRP A 419 -10.08 8.62 3.03
CA TRP A 419 -8.94 9.02 2.20
C TRP A 419 -7.72 9.24 3.06
N ILE A 420 -6.57 8.77 2.57
CA ILE A 420 -5.27 8.99 3.18
C ILE A 420 -4.34 9.60 2.13
N ARG A 421 -3.73 10.73 2.46
CA ARG A 421 -2.75 11.39 1.60
C ARG A 421 -1.60 11.90 2.45
N THR A 422 -0.36 11.66 2.00
CA THR A 422 0.84 12.10 2.69
C THR A 422 1.62 13.06 1.80
N LEU A 423 1.94 14.24 2.34
CA LEU A 423 2.72 15.26 1.66
C LEU A 423 4.10 15.38 2.32
N ALA A 424 5.14 15.52 1.49
CA ALA A 424 6.53 15.70 1.95
C ALA A 424 6.99 14.62 2.96
N GLU A 425 6.44 13.41 2.86
CA GLU A 425 6.77 12.23 3.69
C GLU A 425 6.45 12.37 5.19
N LYS A 426 6.16 13.57 5.67
CA LYS A 426 5.94 13.86 7.10
C LYS A 426 4.53 14.32 7.45
N HIS A 427 3.73 14.73 6.48
CA HIS A 427 2.40 15.31 6.68
C HIS A 427 1.35 14.34 6.14
N ARG A 428 0.68 13.66 7.03
CA ARG A 428 -0.32 12.66 6.67
C ARG A 428 -1.71 13.15 7.03
N PHE A 429 -2.63 13.10 6.07
CA PHE A 429 -4.01 13.52 6.23
C PHE A 429 -4.93 12.32 6.10
N VAL A 430 -5.85 12.18 7.06
CA VAL A 430 -6.87 11.14 7.05
C VAL A 430 -8.24 11.83 7.10
N VAL A 431 -9.07 11.55 6.11
CA VAL A 431 -10.42 12.09 6.00
C VAL A 431 -11.40 10.92 5.96
N ARG A 432 -12.42 10.95 6.82
CA ARG A 432 -13.50 9.96 6.85
C ARG A 432 -14.84 10.62 6.71
N GLY A 433 -15.76 9.93 6.07
CA GLY A 433 -17.16 10.33 5.98
C GLY A 433 -18.08 9.13 6.00
N ASN A 434 -19.19 9.26 6.71
CA ASN A 434 -20.26 8.26 6.79
C ASN A 434 -21.59 8.93 6.59
N VAL A 435 -22.43 8.37 5.72
CA VAL A 435 -23.83 8.77 5.59
C VAL A 435 -24.73 7.53 5.58
N GLY A 436 -25.92 7.69 6.11
CA GLY A 436 -26.90 6.61 6.15
C GLY A 436 -28.31 7.15 6.11
N TRP A 437 -29.21 6.34 5.55
CA TRP A 437 -30.63 6.70 5.41
C TRP A 437 -31.47 5.45 5.47
N ILE A 438 -32.50 5.47 6.34
CA ILE A 438 -33.53 4.43 6.44
C ILE A 438 -34.87 5.04 6.06
N GLU A 439 -35.54 4.45 5.06
CA GLU A 439 -36.97 4.67 4.78
C GLU A 439 -37.74 3.47 5.28
N THR A 440 -38.77 3.69 6.08
CA THR A 440 -39.59 2.62 6.65
C THR A 440 -40.97 3.11 6.98
N ASN A 441 -41.94 2.20 7.01
CA ASN A 441 -43.32 2.47 7.44
C ASN A 441 -43.50 2.24 8.96
N ASP A 442 -42.57 1.57 9.64
CA ASP A 442 -42.66 1.30 11.07
C ASP A 442 -41.27 1.21 11.68
N PHE A 443 -40.71 2.35 12.07
CA PHE A 443 -39.38 2.48 12.61
C PHE A 443 -39.19 1.68 13.91
N GLU A 444 -40.24 1.55 14.73
CA GLU A 444 -40.14 0.84 16.01
C GLU A 444 -39.88 -0.66 15.85
N LYS A 445 -40.23 -1.24 14.70
CA LYS A 445 -39.95 -2.64 14.36
C LYS A 445 -38.57 -2.84 13.71
N VAL A 446 -37.93 -1.79 13.24
CA VAL A 446 -36.58 -1.91 12.70
C VAL A 446 -35.60 -2.19 13.85
N PRO A 447 -34.82 -3.27 13.78
CA PRO A 447 -33.90 -3.58 14.89
C PRO A 447 -32.87 -2.48 15.12
N PRO A 448 -32.46 -2.25 16.37
CA PRO A 448 -31.45 -1.22 16.69
C PRO A 448 -30.12 -1.38 15.94
N ASN A 449 -29.72 -2.59 15.59
CA ASN A 449 -28.49 -2.81 14.82
C ASN A 449 -28.54 -2.23 13.40
N LEU A 450 -29.72 -1.93 12.87
CA LEU A 450 -29.91 -1.25 11.59
C LEU A 450 -30.13 0.26 11.74
N ARG A 451 -30.50 0.73 12.93
CA ARG A 451 -30.68 2.15 13.19
C ARG A 451 -29.32 2.84 13.35
N PHE A 452 -29.30 4.13 13.20
CA PHE A 452 -28.08 4.91 13.28
C PHE A 452 -27.91 5.56 14.65
N PHE A 453 -26.68 5.42 15.17
CA PHE A 453 -26.22 6.08 16.40
C PHE A 453 -24.84 6.66 16.12
N ALA A 454 -24.58 7.87 16.57
CA ALA A 454 -23.29 8.51 16.46
C ALA A 454 -22.56 8.52 17.81
N GLY A 455 -21.25 8.78 17.77
CA GLY A 455 -20.37 8.82 18.95
C GLY A 455 -19.41 7.64 18.99
N GLY A 456 -18.22 7.89 19.54
CA GLY A 456 -17.18 6.89 19.71
C GLY A 456 -16.02 7.01 18.71
N ASP A 457 -15.09 6.07 18.80
CA ASP A 457 -13.77 6.12 18.12
C ASP A 457 -13.83 6.25 16.60
N ARG A 458 -14.79 5.59 15.96
CA ARG A 458 -14.94 5.64 14.49
C ARG A 458 -16.09 6.51 14.01
N SER A 459 -16.62 7.33 14.86
CA SER A 459 -17.74 8.21 14.59
C SER A 459 -17.39 9.65 15.00
N ILE A 460 -17.77 10.08 16.18
CA ILE A 460 -17.44 11.40 16.72
C ILE A 460 -16.66 11.20 18.01
N ARG A 461 -15.35 11.33 17.96
CA ARG A 461 -14.49 11.19 19.13
C ARG A 461 -14.73 12.36 20.09
N GLY A 462 -14.74 12.07 21.37
CA GLY A 462 -15.14 13.01 22.42
C GLY A 462 -16.51 12.71 22.99
N TYR A 463 -17.33 11.97 22.27
CA TYR A 463 -18.62 11.46 22.74
C TYR A 463 -18.56 9.96 22.94
N LYS A 464 -19.32 9.47 23.90
CA LYS A 464 -19.39 8.04 24.21
C LYS A 464 -19.94 7.24 23.05
N TYR A 465 -19.53 6.00 22.96
CA TYR A 465 -19.91 5.08 21.90
C TYR A 465 -21.43 4.98 21.75
N LYS A 466 -21.95 5.25 20.55
CA LYS A 466 -23.37 5.21 20.20
C LYS A 466 -24.30 6.01 21.14
N SER A 467 -23.80 7.11 21.66
CA SER A 467 -24.54 7.93 22.63
C SER A 467 -25.38 9.06 21.99
N ILE A 468 -25.25 9.26 20.68
CA ILE A 468 -25.92 10.35 19.98
C ILE A 468 -27.01 9.77 19.08
N SER A 469 -28.25 10.07 19.40
CA SER A 469 -29.44 9.81 18.57
C SER A 469 -30.60 10.65 19.08
N PRO A 470 -31.75 10.70 18.36
CA PRO A 470 -32.98 11.26 18.93
C PRO A 470 -33.39 10.55 20.21
N GLU A 471 -34.09 11.27 21.05
CA GLU A 471 -34.60 10.78 22.33
C GLU A 471 -36.13 10.74 22.33
N ASP A 472 -36.70 9.80 23.09
CA ASP A 472 -38.14 9.72 23.29
C ASP A 472 -38.60 10.73 24.37
N SER A 473 -39.89 10.73 24.71
CA SER A 473 -40.47 11.62 25.74
C SER A 473 -39.90 11.39 27.12
N SER A 474 -39.33 10.21 27.41
CA SER A 474 -38.67 9.89 28.68
C SER A 474 -37.17 10.17 28.68
N GLY A 475 -36.62 10.72 27.61
CA GLY A 475 -35.20 11.05 27.47
C GLY A 475 -34.31 9.88 27.10
N LYS A 476 -34.88 8.75 26.73
CA LYS A 476 -34.10 7.57 26.27
C LYS A 476 -33.83 7.63 24.78
N LEU A 477 -32.65 7.15 24.37
CA LEU A 477 -32.23 7.10 22.97
C LEU A 477 -33.14 6.17 22.18
N THR A 478 -33.53 6.60 20.98
CA THR A 478 -34.37 5.81 20.06
C THR A 478 -33.62 5.22 18.89
N GLY A 479 -32.42 5.70 18.60
CA GLY A 479 -31.77 5.50 17.32
C GLY A 479 -32.37 6.43 16.26
N ALA A 480 -31.63 6.61 15.17
CA ALA A 480 -31.96 7.53 14.10
C ALA A 480 -32.19 6.83 12.77
N SER A 481 -32.99 7.47 11.92
CA SER A 481 -33.17 7.03 10.53
C SER A 481 -32.16 7.64 9.57
N LYS A 482 -31.40 8.65 9.99
CA LYS A 482 -30.43 9.35 9.14
C LYS A 482 -29.14 9.58 9.92
N LEU A 483 -28.02 9.44 9.22
CA LEU A 483 -26.69 9.64 9.79
C LEU A 483 -25.84 10.44 8.81
N ALA A 484 -25.08 11.40 9.36
CA ALA A 484 -24.00 12.07 8.67
C ALA A 484 -22.90 12.38 9.64
N THR A 485 -21.73 11.78 9.45
CA THR A 485 -20.54 12.04 10.27
C THR A 485 -19.32 12.23 9.38
N GLY A 486 -18.38 13.05 9.83
CA GLY A 486 -17.14 13.31 9.13
C GLY A 486 -16.00 13.50 10.10
N SER A 487 -14.79 13.23 9.64
CA SER A 487 -13.56 13.38 10.42
C SER A 487 -12.44 13.92 9.55
N LEU A 488 -11.71 14.90 10.09
CA LEU A 488 -10.47 15.40 9.53
C LEU A 488 -9.37 15.16 10.56
N GLU A 489 -8.33 14.45 10.16
CA GLU A 489 -7.18 14.16 11.00
C GLU A 489 -5.89 14.53 10.28
N TYR A 490 -5.03 15.26 10.97
CA TYR A 490 -3.69 15.60 10.54
C TYR A 490 -2.67 14.88 11.41
N GLN A 491 -1.71 14.21 10.77
CA GLN A 491 -0.64 13.49 11.43
C GLN A 491 0.70 14.04 10.97
N TYR A 492 1.59 14.26 11.93
CA TYR A 492 2.95 14.72 11.69
C TYR A 492 3.94 13.67 12.18
N ASN A 493 4.92 13.32 11.33
CA ASN A 493 5.98 12.39 11.71
C ASN A 493 6.98 13.11 12.60
N VAL A 494 6.92 12.81 13.90
CA VAL A 494 7.81 13.41 14.89
C VAL A 494 9.21 12.84 14.80
N THR A 495 9.33 11.51 14.79
CA THR A 495 10.60 10.81 14.66
C THR A 495 10.38 9.33 14.33
N GLY A 496 11.09 8.81 13.32
CA GLY A 496 11.06 7.41 12.95
C GLY A 496 9.65 6.87 12.69
N LYS A 497 9.21 5.96 13.56
CA LYS A 497 7.89 5.31 13.46
C LYS A 497 6.80 5.97 14.32
N TRP A 498 7.08 7.14 14.89
CA TRP A 498 6.16 7.86 15.78
C TRP A 498 5.55 9.07 15.09
N TRP A 499 4.23 9.17 15.20
CA TRP A 499 3.43 10.23 14.60
C TRP A 499 2.57 10.90 15.67
N GLY A 500 2.54 12.22 15.66
CA GLY A 500 1.57 12.98 16.44
C GLY A 500 0.33 13.26 15.58
N ALA A 501 -0.84 13.26 16.18
CA ALA A 501 -2.11 13.47 15.49
C ALA A 501 -2.95 14.55 16.16
N THR A 502 -3.69 15.30 15.36
CA THR A 502 -4.76 16.19 15.80
C THR A 502 -5.96 15.97 14.88
N PHE A 503 -7.16 16.05 15.44
CA PHE A 503 -8.37 15.73 14.70
C PHE A 503 -9.58 16.51 15.16
N VAL A 504 -10.53 16.64 14.23
CA VAL A 504 -11.87 17.17 14.48
C VAL A 504 -12.87 16.22 13.83
N ASP A 505 -13.83 15.75 14.60
CA ASP A 505 -14.92 14.91 14.16
C ASP A 505 -16.24 15.66 14.39
N SER A 506 -17.14 15.59 13.43
CA SER A 506 -18.42 16.26 13.53
C SER A 506 -19.51 15.49 12.79
N GLY A 507 -20.72 15.57 13.27
CA GLY A 507 -21.86 14.93 12.63
C GLY A 507 -23.10 14.86 13.49
N GLU A 508 -24.07 14.10 12.99
CA GLU A 508 -25.36 13.91 13.65
C GLU A 508 -26.01 12.58 13.28
N ALA A 509 -26.87 12.09 14.18
CA ALA A 509 -27.81 11.02 13.93
C ALA A 509 -29.21 11.55 14.27
N VAL A 510 -30.07 11.70 13.26
CA VAL A 510 -31.34 12.41 13.36
C VAL A 510 -32.44 11.72 12.54
N ASN A 511 -33.71 12.02 12.85
CA ASN A 511 -34.84 11.58 12.05
C ASN A 511 -35.27 12.64 11.02
N ASP A 512 -34.97 13.90 11.27
CA ASP A 512 -35.31 15.02 10.42
C ASP A 512 -34.10 15.94 10.23
N ILE A 513 -33.58 15.99 9.03
CA ILE A 513 -32.41 16.81 8.68
C ILE A 513 -32.66 18.32 8.84
N LYS A 514 -33.91 18.78 8.80
CA LYS A 514 -34.24 20.20 8.98
C LYS A 514 -34.00 20.70 10.40
N ARG A 515 -33.89 19.79 11.35
CA ARG A 515 -33.62 20.07 12.77
C ARG A 515 -32.24 19.59 13.19
N SER A 516 -31.33 19.50 12.25
CA SER A 516 -30.00 18.96 12.51
C SER A 516 -29.18 19.89 13.40
N ASN A 517 -28.58 19.29 14.44
CA ASN A 517 -27.56 19.91 15.27
C ASN A 517 -26.33 19.00 15.24
N PHE A 518 -25.24 19.51 14.68
CA PHE A 518 -24.00 18.77 14.65
C PHE A 518 -23.34 18.73 16.03
N TYR A 519 -22.93 17.55 16.44
CA TYR A 519 -22.04 17.35 17.57
C TYR A 519 -20.61 17.31 17.07
N THR A 520 -19.72 18.03 17.71
CA THR A 520 -18.33 18.14 17.32
C THR A 520 -17.42 17.73 18.45
N GLY A 521 -16.45 16.88 18.16
CA GLY A 521 -15.38 16.50 19.06
C GLY A 521 -14.03 16.83 18.43
N ALA A 522 -13.07 17.16 19.29
CA ALA A 522 -11.71 17.45 18.85
C ALA A 522 -10.71 16.82 19.82
N GLY A 523 -9.54 16.51 19.32
CA GLY A 523 -8.55 15.88 20.16
C GLY A 523 -7.17 15.81 19.57
N VAL A 524 -6.30 15.17 20.33
CA VAL A 524 -4.90 14.90 19.96
C VAL A 524 -4.59 13.44 20.23
N GLY A 525 -3.60 12.93 19.54
CA GLY A 525 -3.22 11.53 19.68
C GLY A 525 -1.83 11.24 19.20
N VAL A 526 -1.45 9.97 19.37
CA VAL A 526 -0.16 9.43 18.94
C VAL A 526 -0.42 8.17 18.12
N ARG A 527 0.40 8.00 17.08
CA ARG A 527 0.41 6.79 16.24
C ARG A 527 1.81 6.20 16.27
N TRP A 528 1.89 4.89 16.45
CA TRP A 528 3.13 4.15 16.36
C TRP A 528 3.03 3.08 15.28
N GLU A 529 3.97 3.12 14.32
CA GLU A 529 4.08 2.09 13.30
C GLU A 529 4.69 0.82 13.91
N SER A 530 3.85 -0.06 14.44
CA SER A 530 4.30 -1.33 14.98
C SER A 530 4.48 -2.37 13.87
N PRO A 531 5.21 -3.49 14.13
CA PRO A 531 5.34 -4.58 13.16
C PRO A 531 4.01 -5.22 12.74
N VAL A 532 2.96 -5.08 13.57
CA VAL A 532 1.62 -5.64 13.33
C VAL A 532 0.60 -4.61 12.85
N GLY A 533 1.03 -3.35 12.63
CA GLY A 533 0.16 -2.27 12.17
C GLY A 533 0.19 -1.05 13.09
N PRO A 534 -0.55 0.01 12.76
CA PRO A 534 -0.55 1.22 13.58
C PRO A 534 -1.24 0.97 14.91
N ILE A 535 -0.57 1.36 15.99
CA ILE A 535 -1.15 1.45 17.33
C ILE A 535 -1.45 2.91 17.59
N LYS A 536 -2.70 3.21 17.96
CA LYS A 536 -3.14 4.57 18.19
C LYS A 536 -3.56 4.80 19.64
N LEU A 537 -3.33 6.01 20.09
CA LEU A 537 -3.75 6.52 21.39
C LEU A 537 -4.33 7.90 21.19
N ASP A 538 -5.62 8.08 21.48
CA ASP A 538 -6.34 9.34 21.28
C ASP A 538 -6.94 9.88 22.57
N PHE A 539 -6.90 11.20 22.71
CA PHE A 539 -7.63 11.96 23.72
C PHE A 539 -8.55 12.95 23.03
N ALA A 540 -9.81 12.94 23.36
CA ALA A 540 -10.80 13.78 22.70
C ALA A 540 -11.82 14.35 23.70
N VAL A 541 -12.29 15.56 23.38
CA VAL A 541 -13.30 16.26 24.19
C VAL A 541 -14.40 16.80 23.28
N PRO A 542 -15.65 16.94 23.76
CA PRO A 542 -16.69 17.65 23.04
C PRO A 542 -16.32 19.13 22.87
N VAL A 543 -16.71 19.70 21.72
CA VAL A 543 -16.48 21.11 21.40
C VAL A 543 -17.82 21.80 21.26
N GLY A 544 -18.00 22.91 21.99
CA GLY A 544 -19.23 23.70 21.93
C GLY A 544 -20.44 23.08 22.65
N ASP A 545 -20.26 22.00 23.37
CA ASP A 545 -21.29 21.39 24.19
C ASP A 545 -21.20 21.88 25.61
N LYS A 546 -22.20 22.65 26.06
CA LYS A 546 -22.20 23.26 27.39
C LYS A 546 -22.46 22.24 28.50
N ASP A 547 -23.08 21.10 28.18
CA ASP A 547 -23.51 20.09 29.12
C ASP A 547 -22.53 18.92 29.25
N ASN A 548 -21.59 18.79 28.30
CA ASN A 548 -20.64 17.69 28.27
C ASN A 548 -19.22 18.22 28.04
N HIS A 549 -18.35 17.98 29.02
CA HIS A 549 -16.92 18.34 28.96
C HIS A 549 -16.02 17.14 29.24
N ASP A 550 -16.56 15.92 29.16
CA ASP A 550 -15.84 14.72 29.53
C ASP A 550 -14.74 14.41 28.52
N LEU A 551 -13.55 14.11 29.04
CA LEU A 551 -12.44 13.62 28.26
C LEU A 551 -12.63 12.13 27.93
N GLN A 552 -12.56 11.79 26.68
CA GLN A 552 -12.57 10.40 26.21
C GLN A 552 -11.17 9.97 25.76
N PHE A 553 -10.84 8.74 26.08
CA PHE A 553 -9.56 8.13 25.79
C PHE A 553 -9.78 6.86 24.99
N TYR A 554 -9.02 6.70 23.91
CA TYR A 554 -9.13 5.55 23.01
C TYR A 554 -7.74 4.98 22.71
N ILE A 555 -7.60 3.66 22.83
CA ILE A 555 -6.41 2.95 22.39
C ILE A 555 -6.83 1.81 21.48
N GLY A 556 -6.14 1.63 20.38
CA GLY A 556 -6.48 0.58 19.44
C GLY A 556 -5.33 0.19 18.52
N LEU A 557 -5.48 -0.98 17.94
CA LEU A 557 -4.59 -1.54 16.92
C LEU A 557 -5.42 -1.81 15.67
N GLY A 558 -4.91 -1.44 14.51
CA GLY A 558 -5.51 -1.84 13.26
C GLY A 558 -5.37 -0.82 12.14
N PRO A 559 -5.69 -1.26 10.92
CA PRO A 559 -5.61 -0.40 9.74
C PRO A 559 -6.67 0.70 9.75
N GLU A 560 -6.35 1.82 9.11
CA GLU A 560 -7.25 2.96 8.97
C GLU A 560 -8.21 2.83 7.78
N LEU A 561 -7.91 1.93 6.84
CA LEU A 561 -8.73 1.63 5.65
C LEU A 561 -9.55 0.36 5.82
#